data_ae71a93cb9962a280fc6c7625e91abb6
#
_entry.id   ae71a93cb9962a280fc6c7625e91abb6
#
_cell.length_a   1.000
_cell.length_b   1.000
_cell.length_c   1.000
_cell.angle_alpha   90.00
_cell.angle_beta   90.00
_cell.angle_gamma   90.00
#
_symmetry.space_group_name_H-M   'P 1'
#
loop_
_entity.id
_entity.type
_entity.pdbx_description
1 polymer ?
#
loop_
_entity_poly.entity_id
_entity_poly.type
_entity_poly.pdbx_seq_one_letter_code
_entity_poly.pdbx_strand_id
1 'polypeptide(L)'
;MVRNMTEGDPLKLILPFMVPLLIGNVFQQLYNIAYIIIVGRTIGVNALAAVGATAPLFMMLVVLTMGLSNGFTVVTGQRYGAGDLDGVRRSVAMSTMLSLFFVLIMMLIATFALDPALAAMNVPEELFEDAKSYVLIISHGIIAMMGYNLLAGILRSLGDSKTPLYFLIIATILNIFLALLFIIQFGWGVPGSAVALVIAQGFSALLCIVYIAKKFPILRLQKQDWHFDWNFAWEHLRMGLPMAVQFSVLGLGMIFIQAVCNKFGPTTIAAFTSAMRIEQLALQPMISFGLSMAVFSAQNFGAHRFDRIREGVKKCSLLALCFSLFAAVIMYFFGREMISIFISEANEQVLSQAQQYLHLSVPFYFFLSQIFIYRNAVQGMGIAMIPMFSGIVELILRTSAAVYLTEYFGYSGICYASPIAWLGSSLFLFASYHYFIRLLENSYKQHTGING
;
A
#
# COMPACT_ATOMS: atom_id res chain seq x y z
N MET A 1 -5.50 -19.51 11.34
CA MET A 1 -6.11 -19.39 12.68
C MET A 1 -6.40 -17.93 12.92
N VAL A 2 -7.64 -17.60 13.20
CA VAL A 2 -8.08 -16.26 13.60
C VAL A 2 -7.40 -15.90 14.91
N ARG A 3 -6.82 -14.72 15.01
CA ARG A 3 -6.18 -14.23 16.23
C ARG A 3 -6.95 -13.04 16.77
N ASN A 4 -7.51 -13.19 17.96
CA ASN A 4 -8.01 -12.04 18.70
C ASN A 4 -6.83 -11.18 19.13
N MET A 5 -6.79 -9.92 18.67
CA MET A 5 -5.71 -8.98 18.99
C MET A 5 -5.94 -8.24 20.33
N THR A 6 -7.08 -8.47 20.97
CA THR A 6 -7.46 -7.76 22.21
C THR A 6 -6.93 -8.39 23.49
N GLU A 7 -6.31 -9.60 23.40
CA GLU A 7 -5.81 -10.35 24.53
C GLU A 7 -4.38 -10.84 24.32
N GLY A 8 -3.60 -10.99 25.40
CA GLY A 8 -2.22 -11.47 25.34
C GLY A 8 -1.18 -10.38 25.11
N ASP A 9 0.10 -10.72 25.01
CA ASP A 9 1.19 -9.75 24.79
C ASP A 9 1.14 -9.18 23.37
N PRO A 10 1.15 -7.83 23.19
CA PRO A 10 1.06 -7.20 21.88
C PRO A 10 2.11 -7.67 20.88
N LEU A 11 3.38 -7.84 21.28
CA LEU A 11 4.42 -8.28 20.33
C LEU A 11 4.21 -9.72 19.85
N LYS A 12 3.76 -10.61 20.77
CA LYS A 12 3.46 -11.99 20.42
C LYS A 12 2.26 -12.14 19.48
N LEU A 13 1.45 -11.08 19.36
CA LEU A 13 0.34 -11.01 18.41
C LEU A 13 0.77 -10.34 17.09
N ILE A 14 1.43 -9.18 17.19
CA ILE A 14 1.79 -8.36 16.03
C ILE A 14 2.86 -9.03 15.17
N LEU A 15 3.94 -9.59 15.76
CA LEU A 15 5.03 -10.19 15.00
C LEU A 15 4.60 -11.38 14.14
N PRO A 16 3.89 -12.41 14.66
CA PRO A 16 3.43 -13.52 13.83
C PRO A 16 2.34 -13.14 12.82
N PHE A 17 1.67 -11.99 13.00
CA PHE A 17 0.75 -11.44 12.04
C PHE A 17 1.48 -10.67 10.93
N MET A 18 2.57 -9.95 11.29
CA MET A 18 3.41 -9.17 10.38
C MET A 18 4.20 -10.05 9.41
N VAL A 19 4.75 -11.19 9.87
CA VAL A 19 5.63 -12.04 9.05
C VAL A 19 4.97 -12.50 7.74
N PRO A 20 3.73 -13.01 7.71
CA PRO A 20 3.06 -13.34 6.44
C PRO A 20 2.86 -12.11 5.55
N LEU A 21 2.57 -10.93 6.11
CA LEU A 21 2.45 -9.69 5.33
C LEU A 21 3.78 -9.31 4.69
N LEU A 22 4.88 -9.40 5.44
CA LEU A 22 6.23 -9.15 4.93
C LEU A 22 6.59 -10.11 3.79
N ILE A 23 6.35 -11.41 3.98
CA ILE A 23 6.60 -12.41 2.94
C ILE A 23 5.77 -12.09 1.69
N GLY A 24 4.48 -11.73 1.84
CA GLY A 24 3.61 -11.35 0.74
C GLY A 24 4.12 -10.12 -0.01
N ASN A 25 4.53 -9.09 0.71
CA ASN A 25 5.06 -7.86 0.12
C ASN A 25 6.37 -8.11 -0.64
N VAL A 26 7.31 -8.86 -0.06
CA VAL A 26 8.56 -9.23 -0.74
C VAL A 26 8.28 -10.09 -1.96
N PHE A 27 7.39 -11.07 -1.84
CA PHE A 27 6.99 -11.93 -2.96
C PHE A 27 6.37 -11.11 -4.11
N GLN A 28 5.56 -10.11 -3.79
CA GLN A 28 4.96 -9.21 -4.78
C GLN A 28 6.03 -8.37 -5.50
N GLN A 29 7.09 -7.93 -4.81
CA GLN A 29 8.21 -7.23 -5.46
C GLN A 29 8.97 -8.15 -6.42
N LEU A 30 9.25 -9.37 -6.02
CA LEU A 30 9.88 -10.37 -6.90
C LEU A 30 9.02 -10.68 -8.13
N TYR A 31 7.71 -10.80 -7.93
CA TYR A 31 6.76 -10.98 -9.01
C TYR A 31 6.80 -9.80 -10.01
N ASN A 32 6.79 -8.55 -9.53
CA ASN A 32 6.84 -7.38 -10.41
C ASN A 32 8.10 -7.41 -11.31
N ILE A 33 9.25 -7.79 -10.75
CA ILE A 33 10.50 -7.96 -11.51
C ILE A 33 10.35 -9.07 -12.55
N ALA A 34 9.84 -10.24 -12.14
CA ALA A 34 9.64 -11.37 -13.06
C ALA A 34 8.68 -11.02 -14.19
N TYR A 35 7.58 -10.31 -13.90
CA TYR A 35 6.60 -9.86 -14.88
C TYR A 35 7.22 -8.94 -15.95
N ILE A 36 8.03 -7.97 -15.55
CA ILE A 36 8.75 -7.09 -16.48
C ILE A 36 9.67 -7.89 -17.39
N ILE A 37 10.40 -8.86 -16.84
CA ILE A 37 11.28 -9.74 -17.63
C ILE A 37 10.48 -10.59 -18.62
N ILE A 38 9.36 -11.17 -18.21
CA ILE A 38 8.49 -11.98 -19.06
C ILE A 38 7.98 -11.13 -20.23
N VAL A 39 7.33 -10.00 -19.96
CA VAL A 39 6.77 -9.13 -21.00
C VAL A 39 7.87 -8.66 -21.95
N GLY A 40 9.00 -8.17 -21.43
CA GLY A 40 10.10 -7.64 -22.24
C GLY A 40 10.74 -8.71 -23.15
N ARG A 41 10.88 -9.96 -22.68
CA ARG A 41 11.50 -11.04 -23.46
C ARG A 41 10.55 -11.74 -24.43
N THR A 42 9.24 -11.79 -24.13
CA THR A 42 8.27 -12.54 -24.91
C THR A 42 7.56 -11.70 -25.96
N ILE A 43 7.24 -10.44 -25.68
CA ILE A 43 6.50 -9.58 -26.61
C ILE A 43 7.43 -8.55 -27.28
N GLY A 44 8.51 -8.17 -26.60
CA GLY A 44 9.50 -7.19 -27.10
C GLY A 44 9.42 -5.82 -26.45
N VAL A 45 10.29 -4.91 -26.93
CA VAL A 45 10.51 -3.59 -26.33
C VAL A 45 9.30 -2.67 -26.46
N ASN A 46 8.59 -2.71 -27.60
CA ASN A 46 7.40 -1.87 -27.83
C ASN A 46 6.27 -2.20 -26.87
N ALA A 47 6.03 -3.48 -26.62
CA ALA A 47 5.03 -3.92 -25.64
C ALA A 47 5.38 -3.48 -24.20
N LEU A 48 6.66 -3.60 -23.85
CA LEU A 48 7.14 -3.09 -22.55
C LEU A 48 6.97 -1.59 -22.44
N ALA A 49 7.22 -0.85 -23.54
CA ALA A 49 7.01 0.60 -23.61
C ALA A 49 5.52 0.97 -23.48
N ALA A 50 4.62 0.22 -24.13
CA ALA A 50 3.17 0.44 -24.02
C ALA A 50 2.68 0.24 -22.58
N VAL A 51 3.06 -0.87 -21.93
CA VAL A 51 2.73 -1.15 -20.51
C VAL A 51 3.36 -0.08 -19.61
N GLY A 52 4.62 0.32 -19.88
CA GLY A 52 5.31 1.36 -19.13
C GLY A 52 4.63 2.74 -19.25
N ALA A 53 4.17 3.12 -20.45
CA ALA A 53 3.46 4.37 -20.68
C ALA A 53 2.12 4.44 -19.90
N THR A 54 1.48 3.29 -19.66
CA THR A 54 0.22 3.21 -18.87
C THR A 54 0.42 3.11 -17.37
N ALA A 55 1.66 2.97 -16.90
CA ALA A 55 1.97 2.74 -15.47
C ALA A 55 1.34 3.78 -14.51
N PRO A 56 1.27 5.10 -14.81
CA PRO A 56 0.61 6.06 -13.93
C PRO A 56 -0.89 5.80 -13.78
N LEU A 57 -1.59 5.44 -14.86
CA LEU A 57 -3.02 5.12 -14.84
C LEU A 57 -3.28 3.83 -14.06
N PHE A 58 -2.48 2.79 -14.31
CA PHE A 58 -2.55 1.54 -13.55
C PHE A 58 -2.30 1.77 -12.06
N MET A 59 -1.27 2.54 -11.71
CA MET A 59 -0.94 2.86 -10.32
C MET A 59 -2.09 3.61 -9.64
N MET A 60 -2.74 4.55 -10.32
CA MET A 60 -3.90 5.26 -9.80
C MET A 60 -5.04 4.30 -9.46
N LEU A 61 -5.36 3.35 -10.34
CA LEU A 61 -6.38 2.32 -10.08
C LEU A 61 -6.02 1.46 -8.87
N VAL A 62 -4.76 1.03 -8.76
CA VAL A 62 -4.26 0.21 -7.64
C VAL A 62 -4.38 0.96 -6.32
N VAL A 63 -3.89 2.20 -6.24
CA VAL A 63 -3.89 2.96 -4.99
C VAL A 63 -5.29 3.32 -4.52
N LEU A 64 -6.23 3.60 -5.45
CA LEU A 64 -7.62 3.84 -5.13
C LEU A 64 -8.29 2.61 -4.55
N THR A 65 -8.14 1.44 -5.20
CA THR A 65 -8.71 0.18 -4.71
C THR A 65 -8.13 -0.22 -3.35
N MET A 66 -6.81 -0.07 -3.16
CA MET A 66 -6.16 -0.36 -1.87
C MET A 66 -6.61 0.60 -0.76
N GLY A 67 -6.69 1.89 -1.05
CA GLY A 67 -7.11 2.90 -0.08
C GLY A 67 -8.54 2.68 0.40
N LEU A 68 -9.48 2.50 -0.55
CA LEU A 68 -10.88 2.22 -0.24
C LEU A 68 -11.03 0.91 0.55
N SER A 69 -10.45 -0.19 0.05
CA SER A 69 -10.56 -1.50 0.71
C SER A 69 -9.99 -1.50 2.12
N ASN A 70 -8.78 -0.93 2.31
CA ASN A 70 -8.16 -0.86 3.63
C ASN A 70 -8.98 0.01 4.58
N GLY A 71 -9.51 1.16 4.12
CA GLY A 71 -10.36 2.02 4.94
C GLY A 71 -11.65 1.34 5.38
N PHE A 72 -12.34 0.66 4.47
CA PHE A 72 -13.58 -0.06 4.80
C PHE A 72 -13.33 -1.16 5.82
N THR A 73 -12.23 -1.90 5.70
CA THR A 73 -11.91 -3.01 6.60
C THR A 73 -11.46 -2.58 7.99
N VAL A 74 -11.08 -1.32 8.21
CA VAL A 74 -10.87 -0.78 9.56
C VAL A 74 -12.17 -0.83 10.36
N VAL A 75 -13.30 -0.42 9.78
CA VAL A 75 -14.62 -0.47 10.46
C VAL A 75 -14.97 -1.91 10.83
N THR A 76 -14.74 -2.87 9.92
CA THR A 76 -14.94 -4.30 10.19
C THR A 76 -14.09 -4.76 11.38
N GLY A 77 -12.81 -4.35 11.44
CA GLY A 77 -11.90 -4.68 12.53
C GLY A 77 -12.33 -4.10 13.88
N GLN A 78 -12.86 -2.88 13.89
CA GLN A 78 -13.40 -2.24 15.09
C GLN A 78 -14.63 -2.97 15.60
N ARG A 79 -15.60 -3.32 14.73
CA ARG A 79 -16.78 -4.11 15.09
C ARG A 79 -16.39 -5.49 15.63
N TYR A 80 -15.40 -6.12 15.01
CA TYR A 80 -14.88 -7.41 15.49
C TYR A 80 -14.23 -7.30 16.88
N GLY A 81 -13.41 -6.28 17.10
CA GLY A 81 -12.80 -6.01 18.41
C GLY A 81 -13.82 -5.70 19.51
N ALA A 82 -14.93 -5.05 19.16
CA ALA A 82 -16.06 -4.79 20.06
C ALA A 82 -16.89 -6.04 20.39
N GLY A 83 -16.65 -7.18 19.71
CA GLY A 83 -17.50 -8.37 19.85
C GLY A 83 -18.86 -8.26 19.16
N ASP A 84 -19.09 -7.19 18.38
CA ASP A 84 -20.32 -6.93 17.64
C ASP A 84 -20.35 -7.74 16.33
N LEU A 85 -20.75 -9.01 16.42
CA LEU A 85 -20.75 -9.94 15.29
C LEU A 85 -21.78 -9.56 14.21
N ASP A 86 -22.89 -8.95 14.59
CA ASP A 86 -23.90 -8.47 13.67
C ASP A 86 -23.36 -7.23 12.92
N GLY A 87 -22.72 -6.34 13.63
CA GLY A 87 -22.00 -5.21 13.05
C GLY A 87 -20.88 -5.62 12.09
N VAL A 88 -20.18 -6.72 12.37
CA VAL A 88 -19.18 -7.29 11.44
C VAL A 88 -19.84 -7.71 10.13
N ARG A 89 -20.96 -8.48 10.16
CA ARG A 89 -21.67 -8.89 8.93
C ARG A 89 -22.18 -7.69 8.14
N ARG A 90 -22.84 -6.76 8.83
CA ARG A 90 -23.31 -5.50 8.20
C ARG A 90 -22.17 -4.69 7.60
N SER A 91 -21.01 -4.62 8.28
CA SER A 91 -19.82 -3.93 7.75
C SER A 91 -19.29 -4.60 6.49
N VAL A 92 -19.25 -5.93 6.42
CA VAL A 92 -18.84 -6.67 5.22
C VAL A 92 -19.82 -6.43 4.07
N ALA A 93 -21.14 -6.48 4.31
CA ALA A 93 -22.14 -6.20 3.29
C ALA A 93 -22.04 -4.75 2.78
N MET A 94 -21.93 -3.77 3.69
CA MET A 94 -21.77 -2.35 3.35
C MET A 94 -20.49 -2.10 2.56
N SER A 95 -19.36 -2.65 3.01
CA SER A 95 -18.08 -2.56 2.29
C SER A 95 -18.18 -3.13 0.89
N THR A 96 -18.92 -4.23 0.70
CA THR A 96 -19.13 -4.85 -0.62
C THR A 96 -19.99 -3.94 -1.51
N MET A 97 -21.09 -3.39 -0.99
CA MET A 97 -21.94 -2.46 -1.76
C MET A 97 -21.18 -1.21 -2.20
N LEU A 98 -20.43 -0.59 -1.29
CA LEU A 98 -19.62 0.58 -1.59
C LEU A 98 -18.48 0.24 -2.58
N SER A 99 -17.85 -0.92 -2.44
CA SER A 99 -16.82 -1.37 -3.37
C SER A 99 -17.36 -1.54 -4.78
N LEU A 100 -18.54 -2.16 -4.93
CA LEU A 100 -19.21 -2.31 -6.24
C LEU A 100 -19.58 -0.95 -6.83
N PHE A 101 -20.05 -0.01 -6.02
CA PHE A 101 -20.35 1.35 -6.46
C PHE A 101 -19.10 2.06 -6.99
N PHE A 102 -17.98 2.03 -6.27
CA PHE A 102 -16.74 2.66 -6.73
C PHE A 102 -16.12 1.95 -7.93
N VAL A 103 -16.19 0.62 -7.99
CA VAL A 103 -15.78 -0.15 -9.17
C VAL A 103 -16.55 0.32 -10.40
N LEU A 104 -17.87 0.47 -10.29
CA LEU A 104 -18.69 0.94 -11.41
C LEU A 104 -18.29 2.35 -11.87
N ILE A 105 -18.06 3.27 -10.93
CA ILE A 105 -17.56 4.62 -11.24
C ILE A 105 -16.19 4.55 -11.95
N MET A 106 -15.25 3.76 -11.44
CA MET A 106 -13.92 3.62 -12.05
C MET A 106 -14.00 3.05 -13.46
N MET A 107 -14.86 2.04 -13.69
CA MET A 107 -15.10 1.48 -15.01
C MET A 107 -15.70 2.52 -15.98
N LEU A 108 -16.67 3.30 -15.53
CA LEU A 108 -17.27 4.37 -16.34
C LEU A 108 -16.25 5.46 -16.69
N ILE A 109 -15.49 5.93 -15.70
CA ILE A 109 -14.43 6.93 -15.94
C ILE A 109 -13.40 6.37 -16.93
N ALA A 110 -12.94 5.14 -16.76
CA ALA A 110 -11.97 4.54 -17.67
C ALA A 110 -12.54 4.42 -19.09
N THR A 111 -13.81 4.07 -19.24
CA THR A 111 -14.43 3.92 -20.57
C THR A 111 -14.47 5.24 -21.34
N PHE A 112 -14.79 6.35 -20.66
CA PHE A 112 -15.02 7.64 -21.32
C PHE A 112 -13.81 8.59 -21.29
N ALA A 113 -12.93 8.47 -20.31
CA ALA A 113 -11.82 9.38 -20.11
C ALA A 113 -10.45 8.81 -20.54
N LEU A 114 -10.36 7.54 -20.97
CA LEU A 114 -9.08 6.91 -21.27
C LEU A 114 -8.39 7.53 -22.49
N ASP A 115 -9.11 7.71 -23.61
CA ASP A 115 -8.52 8.25 -24.84
C ASP A 115 -7.96 9.67 -24.62
N PRO A 116 -8.71 10.63 -24.03
CA PRO A 116 -8.15 11.92 -23.69
C PRO A 116 -6.99 11.84 -22.66
N ALA A 117 -7.02 10.88 -21.73
CA ALA A 117 -5.93 10.71 -20.77
C ALA A 117 -4.64 10.23 -21.44
N LEU A 118 -4.72 9.23 -22.31
CA LEU A 118 -3.55 8.74 -23.08
C LEU A 118 -3.01 9.80 -24.02
N ALA A 119 -3.87 10.60 -24.67
CA ALA A 119 -3.47 11.71 -25.51
C ALA A 119 -2.75 12.79 -24.68
N ALA A 120 -3.28 13.16 -23.51
CA ALA A 120 -2.64 14.13 -22.60
C ALA A 120 -1.28 13.64 -22.08
N MET A 121 -1.07 12.32 -22.00
CA MET A 121 0.21 11.71 -21.62
C MET A 121 1.19 11.63 -22.81
N ASN A 122 0.82 12.09 -24.01
CA ASN A 122 1.61 12.02 -25.22
C ASN A 122 2.09 10.60 -25.55
N VAL A 123 1.22 9.60 -25.39
CA VAL A 123 1.53 8.22 -25.76
C VAL A 123 1.71 8.15 -27.29
N PRO A 124 2.85 7.62 -27.82
CA PRO A 124 3.08 7.49 -29.24
C PRO A 124 1.97 6.71 -29.96
N GLU A 125 1.63 7.12 -31.19
CA GLU A 125 0.56 6.47 -31.98
C GLU A 125 0.80 4.95 -32.14
N GLU A 126 2.06 4.54 -32.33
CA GLU A 126 2.45 3.14 -32.47
C GLU A 126 2.12 2.27 -31.23
N LEU A 127 2.05 2.88 -30.05
CA LEU A 127 1.81 2.21 -28.78
C LEU A 127 0.38 2.43 -28.27
N PHE A 128 -0.39 3.31 -28.92
CA PHE A 128 -1.67 3.80 -28.41
C PHE A 128 -2.70 2.68 -28.24
N GLU A 129 -2.86 1.84 -29.25
CA GLU A 129 -3.85 0.73 -29.23
C GLU A 129 -3.52 -0.33 -28.17
N ASP A 130 -2.24 -0.71 -28.03
CA ASP A 130 -1.78 -1.63 -27.01
C ASP A 130 -1.98 -1.05 -25.61
N ALA A 131 -1.59 0.22 -25.41
CA ALA A 131 -1.77 0.94 -24.17
C ALA A 131 -3.26 1.06 -23.79
N LYS A 132 -4.11 1.43 -24.75
CA LYS A 132 -5.56 1.54 -24.57
C LYS A 132 -6.18 0.20 -24.20
N SER A 133 -5.88 -0.85 -24.96
CA SER A 133 -6.39 -2.20 -24.69
C SER A 133 -5.98 -2.70 -23.32
N TYR A 134 -4.73 -2.50 -22.92
CA TYR A 134 -4.21 -2.89 -21.61
C TYR A 134 -4.98 -2.21 -20.47
N VAL A 135 -5.13 -0.89 -20.51
CA VAL A 135 -5.82 -0.16 -19.45
C VAL A 135 -7.31 -0.47 -19.42
N LEU A 136 -7.98 -0.60 -20.59
CA LEU A 136 -9.39 -0.96 -20.64
C LEU A 136 -9.65 -2.33 -20.02
N ILE A 137 -8.86 -3.35 -20.36
CA ILE A 137 -9.02 -4.70 -19.79
C ILE A 137 -8.86 -4.65 -18.28
N ILE A 138 -7.83 -3.97 -17.76
CA ILE A 138 -7.60 -3.86 -16.32
C ILE A 138 -8.72 -3.06 -15.66
N SER A 139 -9.16 -1.96 -16.24
CA SER A 139 -10.21 -1.13 -15.68
C SER A 139 -11.56 -1.84 -15.61
N HIS A 140 -11.91 -2.66 -16.62
CA HIS A 140 -13.10 -3.50 -16.57
C HIS A 140 -12.92 -4.71 -15.63
N GLY A 141 -11.70 -5.20 -15.49
CA GLY A 141 -11.32 -6.23 -14.53
C GLY A 141 -11.07 -5.74 -13.10
N ILE A 142 -11.25 -4.43 -12.83
CA ILE A 142 -10.93 -3.84 -11.52
C ILE A 142 -11.79 -4.43 -10.39
N ILE A 143 -12.97 -4.97 -10.72
CA ILE A 143 -13.84 -5.69 -9.79
C ILE A 143 -13.12 -6.89 -9.16
N ALA A 144 -12.28 -7.60 -9.92
CA ALA A 144 -11.49 -8.72 -9.41
C ALA A 144 -10.42 -8.25 -8.42
N MET A 145 -9.72 -7.16 -8.76
CA MET A 145 -8.69 -6.56 -7.89
C MET A 145 -9.31 -5.98 -6.61
N MET A 146 -10.38 -5.22 -6.73
CA MET A 146 -11.12 -4.67 -5.58
C MET A 146 -11.68 -5.77 -4.70
N GLY A 147 -12.26 -6.82 -5.31
CA GLY A 147 -12.79 -7.99 -4.61
C GLY A 147 -11.72 -8.71 -3.80
N TYR A 148 -10.55 -9.00 -4.39
CA TYR A 148 -9.45 -9.61 -3.66
C TYR A 148 -8.94 -8.70 -2.53
N ASN A 149 -8.69 -7.41 -2.79
CA ASN A 149 -8.20 -6.48 -1.79
C ASN A 149 -9.16 -6.35 -0.59
N LEU A 150 -10.47 -6.24 -0.86
CA LEU A 150 -11.50 -6.16 0.17
C LEU A 150 -11.55 -7.45 1.00
N LEU A 151 -11.66 -8.61 0.36
CA LEU A 151 -11.79 -9.90 1.06
C LEU A 151 -10.53 -10.26 1.83
N ALA A 152 -9.34 -9.99 1.28
CA ALA A 152 -8.08 -10.12 1.98
C ALA A 152 -7.99 -9.15 3.16
N GLY A 153 -8.48 -7.92 3.02
CA GLY A 153 -8.60 -6.93 4.08
C GLY A 153 -9.53 -7.39 5.21
N ILE A 154 -10.69 -7.96 4.87
CA ILE A 154 -11.63 -8.54 5.84
C ILE A 154 -10.96 -9.69 6.62
N LEU A 155 -10.30 -10.63 5.96
CA LEU A 155 -9.58 -11.70 6.63
C LEU A 155 -8.51 -11.15 7.58
N ARG A 156 -7.74 -10.15 7.14
CA ARG A 156 -6.74 -9.47 7.99
C ARG A 156 -7.40 -8.78 9.18
N SER A 157 -8.51 -8.09 8.99
CA SER A 157 -9.21 -7.37 10.08
C SER A 157 -9.72 -8.32 11.17
N LEU A 158 -9.98 -9.59 10.82
CA LEU A 158 -10.31 -10.66 11.76
C LEU A 158 -9.08 -11.39 12.33
N GLY A 159 -7.85 -10.95 11.99
CA GLY A 159 -6.62 -11.52 12.52
C GLY A 159 -6.01 -12.67 11.70
N ASP A 160 -6.48 -12.91 10.48
CA ASP A 160 -5.88 -13.90 9.57
C ASP A 160 -5.05 -13.21 8.47
N SER A 161 -3.74 -13.15 8.68
CA SER A 161 -2.79 -12.65 7.68
C SER A 161 -2.19 -13.73 6.78
N LYS A 162 -2.33 -15.02 7.15
CA LYS A 162 -1.71 -16.14 6.44
C LYS A 162 -2.50 -16.54 5.19
N THR A 163 -3.80 -16.62 5.32
CA THR A 163 -4.66 -17.08 4.21
C THR A 163 -4.59 -16.17 2.99
N PRO A 164 -4.68 -14.81 3.13
CA PRO A 164 -4.46 -13.93 2.00
C PRO A 164 -3.10 -14.10 1.32
N LEU A 165 -2.02 -14.39 2.10
CA LEU A 165 -0.70 -14.67 1.54
C LEU A 165 -0.71 -15.91 0.64
N TYR A 166 -1.31 -17.02 1.11
CA TYR A 166 -1.37 -18.24 0.30
C TYR A 166 -2.13 -18.01 -1.00
N PHE A 167 -3.24 -17.28 -0.95
CA PHE A 167 -4.02 -16.97 -2.15
C PHE A 167 -3.28 -16.01 -3.09
N LEU A 168 -2.51 -15.07 -2.55
CA LEU A 168 -1.64 -14.22 -3.35
C LEU A 168 -0.58 -15.04 -4.10
N ILE A 169 0.08 -15.98 -3.42
CA ILE A 169 1.10 -16.84 -4.04
C ILE A 169 0.48 -17.68 -5.16
N ILE A 170 -0.66 -18.33 -4.91
CA ILE A 170 -1.37 -19.13 -5.90
C ILE A 170 -1.77 -18.28 -7.11
N ALA A 171 -2.33 -17.09 -6.88
CA ALA A 171 -2.71 -16.18 -7.96
C ALA A 171 -1.51 -15.70 -8.78
N THR A 172 -0.39 -15.44 -8.12
CA THR A 172 0.83 -15.02 -8.81
C THR A 172 1.37 -16.10 -9.72
N ILE A 173 1.41 -17.36 -9.25
CA ILE A 173 1.82 -18.50 -10.08
C ILE A 173 0.85 -18.68 -11.25
N LEU A 174 -0.46 -18.60 -10.99
CA LEU A 174 -1.49 -18.67 -12.02
C LEU A 174 -1.34 -17.54 -13.04
N ASN A 175 -1.07 -16.31 -12.58
CA ASN A 175 -0.87 -15.16 -13.48
C ASN A 175 0.34 -15.39 -14.41
N ILE A 176 1.48 -15.83 -13.88
CA ILE A 176 2.67 -16.12 -14.69
C ILE A 176 2.34 -17.18 -15.74
N PHE A 177 1.68 -18.26 -15.34
CA PHE A 177 1.30 -19.34 -16.25
C PHE A 177 0.34 -18.84 -17.36
N LEU A 178 -0.72 -18.11 -16.99
CA LEU A 178 -1.69 -17.58 -17.94
C LEU A 178 -1.07 -16.50 -18.85
N ALA A 179 -0.19 -15.65 -18.33
CA ALA A 179 0.50 -14.65 -19.13
C ALA A 179 1.35 -15.32 -20.22
N LEU A 180 2.15 -16.32 -19.86
CA LEU A 180 2.93 -17.09 -20.84
C LEU A 180 2.03 -17.80 -21.85
N LEU A 181 0.93 -18.41 -21.40
CA LEU A 181 -0.03 -19.09 -22.28
C LEU A 181 -0.66 -18.12 -23.28
N PHE A 182 -1.18 -16.98 -22.81
CA PHE A 182 -1.88 -16.01 -23.66
C PHE A 182 -0.93 -15.25 -24.59
N ILE A 183 0.28 -14.96 -24.12
CA ILE A 183 1.27 -14.25 -24.92
C ILE A 183 1.91 -15.17 -25.95
N ILE A 184 2.39 -16.38 -25.55
CA ILE A 184 3.21 -17.23 -26.40
C ILE A 184 2.32 -18.15 -27.28
N GLN A 185 1.35 -18.83 -26.68
CA GLN A 185 0.54 -19.83 -27.39
C GLN A 185 -0.59 -19.19 -28.19
N PHE A 186 -1.28 -18.19 -27.63
CA PHE A 186 -2.42 -17.53 -28.26
C PHE A 186 -2.03 -16.29 -29.04
N GLY A 187 -0.81 -15.74 -28.85
CA GLY A 187 -0.33 -14.56 -29.56
C GLY A 187 -1.09 -13.27 -29.22
N TRP A 188 -1.71 -13.20 -28.03
CA TRP A 188 -2.53 -12.03 -27.65
C TRP A 188 -1.71 -10.80 -27.25
N GLY A 189 -0.39 -10.87 -27.19
CA GLY A 189 0.47 -9.74 -26.90
C GLY A 189 0.17 -9.06 -25.55
N VAL A 190 0.17 -7.73 -25.56
CA VAL A 190 -0.08 -6.88 -24.37
C VAL A 190 -1.46 -7.13 -23.74
N PRO A 191 -2.57 -7.19 -24.50
CA PRO A 191 -3.88 -7.54 -23.96
C PRO A 191 -3.90 -8.89 -23.23
N GLY A 192 -3.15 -9.89 -23.71
CA GLY A 192 -3.05 -11.20 -23.07
C GLY A 192 -2.49 -11.13 -21.65
N SER A 193 -1.51 -10.27 -21.43
CA SER A 193 -0.94 -10.03 -20.10
C SER A 193 -1.94 -9.38 -19.12
N ALA A 194 -2.75 -8.44 -19.61
CA ALA A 194 -3.80 -7.81 -18.82
C ALA A 194 -4.91 -8.80 -18.42
N VAL A 195 -5.38 -9.61 -19.38
CA VAL A 195 -6.38 -10.68 -19.14
C VAL A 195 -5.88 -11.67 -18.10
N ALA A 196 -4.62 -12.11 -18.21
CA ALA A 196 -3.99 -13.00 -17.23
C ALA A 196 -4.03 -12.44 -15.82
N LEU A 197 -3.70 -11.15 -15.66
CA LEU A 197 -3.75 -10.46 -14.36
C LEU A 197 -5.17 -10.43 -13.80
N VAL A 198 -6.17 -10.06 -14.59
CA VAL A 198 -7.57 -9.99 -14.18
C VAL A 198 -8.10 -11.36 -13.74
N ILE A 199 -7.82 -12.43 -14.52
CA ILE A 199 -8.22 -13.79 -14.18
C ILE A 199 -7.58 -14.25 -12.88
N ALA A 200 -6.28 -14.01 -12.70
CA ALA A 200 -5.56 -14.39 -11.50
C ALA A 200 -6.10 -13.68 -10.25
N GLN A 201 -6.39 -12.38 -10.34
CA GLN A 201 -7.01 -11.60 -9.26
C GLN A 201 -8.43 -12.10 -8.94
N GLY A 202 -9.24 -12.38 -9.97
CA GLY A 202 -10.58 -12.95 -9.81
C GLY A 202 -10.54 -14.33 -9.14
N PHE A 203 -9.58 -15.16 -9.52
CA PHE A 203 -9.37 -16.47 -8.89
C PHE A 203 -9.00 -16.34 -7.41
N SER A 204 -8.11 -15.40 -7.05
CA SER A 204 -7.80 -15.08 -5.65
C SER A 204 -9.03 -14.64 -4.87
N ALA A 205 -9.85 -13.75 -5.45
CA ALA A 205 -11.08 -13.30 -4.82
C ALA A 205 -12.05 -14.47 -4.59
N LEU A 206 -12.19 -15.36 -5.58
CA LEU A 206 -13.01 -16.57 -5.46
C LEU A 206 -12.50 -17.51 -4.36
N LEU A 207 -11.19 -17.73 -4.26
CA LEU A 207 -10.59 -18.51 -3.18
C LEU A 207 -10.89 -17.90 -1.80
N CYS A 208 -10.81 -16.56 -1.67
CA CYS A 208 -11.20 -15.86 -0.44
C CYS A 208 -12.68 -16.11 -0.11
N ILE A 209 -13.60 -15.98 -1.08
CA ILE A 209 -15.04 -16.23 -0.88
C ILE A 209 -15.28 -17.65 -0.39
N VAL A 210 -14.72 -18.65 -1.07
CA VAL A 210 -14.88 -20.07 -0.72
C VAL A 210 -14.32 -20.35 0.67
N TYR A 211 -13.18 -19.78 1.00
CA TYR A 211 -12.56 -19.96 2.31
C TYR A 211 -13.40 -19.32 3.42
N ILE A 212 -13.85 -18.07 3.22
CA ILE A 212 -14.72 -17.36 4.16
C ILE A 212 -16.00 -18.15 4.39
N ALA A 213 -16.67 -18.59 3.32
CA ALA A 213 -17.91 -19.35 3.43
C ALA A 213 -17.77 -20.66 4.22
N LYS A 214 -16.61 -21.33 4.13
CA LYS A 214 -16.34 -22.61 4.80
C LYS A 214 -15.80 -22.44 6.21
N LYS A 215 -14.94 -21.45 6.46
CA LYS A 215 -14.18 -21.34 7.72
C LYS A 215 -14.67 -20.26 8.67
N PHE A 216 -15.46 -19.29 8.17
CA PHE A 216 -15.96 -18.17 8.96
C PHE A 216 -17.49 -18.12 8.99
N PRO A 217 -18.16 -18.97 9.80
CA PRO A 217 -19.62 -18.93 9.92
C PRO A 217 -20.15 -17.54 10.32
N ILE A 218 -19.36 -16.77 11.08
CA ILE A 218 -19.63 -15.40 11.47
C ILE A 218 -19.84 -14.45 10.27
N LEU A 219 -19.22 -14.74 9.13
CA LEU A 219 -19.33 -13.92 7.90
C LEU A 219 -20.40 -14.44 6.92
N ARG A 220 -21.28 -15.35 7.36
CA ARG A 220 -22.44 -15.75 6.55
C ARG A 220 -23.46 -14.62 6.54
N LEU A 221 -23.46 -13.88 5.45
CA LEU A 221 -24.35 -12.74 5.25
C LEU A 221 -25.81 -13.19 5.14
N GLN A 222 -26.68 -12.51 5.86
CA GLN A 222 -28.14 -12.68 5.83
C GLN A 222 -28.78 -11.58 5.00
N LYS A 223 -30.04 -11.75 4.56
CA LYS A 223 -30.75 -10.73 3.78
C LYS A 223 -30.82 -9.37 4.48
N GLN A 224 -30.95 -9.39 5.79
CA GLN A 224 -31.02 -8.18 6.62
C GLN A 224 -29.67 -7.41 6.66
N ASP A 225 -28.53 -8.07 6.45
CA ASP A 225 -27.21 -7.43 6.47
C ASP A 225 -27.02 -6.52 5.24
N TRP A 226 -27.76 -6.76 4.15
CA TRP A 226 -27.72 -5.96 2.92
C TRP A 226 -28.61 -4.70 2.96
N HIS A 227 -29.18 -4.37 4.13
CA HIS A 227 -29.90 -3.12 4.28
C HIS A 227 -28.93 -1.94 4.20
N PHE A 228 -29.16 -1.05 3.22
CA PHE A 228 -28.34 0.15 3.08
C PHE A 228 -28.75 1.19 4.13
N ASP A 229 -27.81 1.60 4.95
CA ASP A 229 -27.93 2.64 5.96
C ASP A 229 -26.88 3.73 5.67
N TRP A 230 -27.35 4.95 5.40
CA TRP A 230 -26.46 6.05 5.04
C TRP A 230 -25.47 6.41 6.15
N ASN A 231 -25.88 6.39 7.39
CA ASN A 231 -24.98 6.69 8.51
C ASN A 231 -23.86 5.65 8.60
N PHE A 232 -24.23 4.39 8.42
CA PHE A 232 -23.26 3.29 8.43
C PHE A 232 -22.35 3.30 7.19
N ALA A 233 -22.90 3.65 6.01
CA ALA A 233 -22.12 3.88 4.79
C ALA A 233 -21.11 5.02 5.00
N TRP A 234 -21.52 6.10 5.67
CA TRP A 234 -20.66 7.24 5.96
C TRP A 234 -19.48 6.89 6.87
N GLU A 235 -19.67 5.99 7.86
CA GLU A 235 -18.56 5.47 8.67
C GLU A 235 -17.46 4.84 7.78
N HIS A 236 -17.84 4.06 6.77
CA HIS A 236 -16.92 3.45 5.81
C HIS A 236 -16.28 4.47 4.87
N LEU A 237 -17.08 5.38 4.32
CA LEU A 237 -16.61 6.44 3.42
C LEU A 237 -15.63 7.39 4.11
N ARG A 238 -15.91 7.76 5.35
CA ARG A 238 -15.03 8.59 6.19
C ARG A 238 -13.66 7.95 6.43
N MET A 239 -13.55 6.63 6.32
CA MET A 239 -12.28 5.91 6.39
C MET A 239 -11.68 5.70 5.01
N GLY A 240 -12.45 5.20 4.05
CA GLY A 240 -11.95 4.80 2.75
C GLY A 240 -11.50 5.95 1.86
N LEU A 241 -12.29 7.03 1.77
CA LEU A 241 -11.96 8.16 0.90
C LEU A 241 -10.67 8.88 1.30
N PRO A 242 -10.45 9.27 2.59
CA PRO A 242 -9.18 9.87 2.96
C PRO A 242 -7.99 8.95 2.76
N MET A 243 -8.14 7.64 2.97
CA MET A 243 -7.07 6.69 2.71
C MET A 243 -6.74 6.57 1.22
N ALA A 244 -7.74 6.58 0.34
CA ALA A 244 -7.53 6.59 -1.10
C ALA A 244 -6.79 7.87 -1.55
N VAL A 245 -7.19 9.04 -1.05
CA VAL A 245 -6.51 10.32 -1.31
C VAL A 245 -5.07 10.28 -0.80
N GLN A 246 -4.84 9.77 0.41
CA GLN A 246 -3.51 9.65 1.01
C GLN A 246 -2.55 8.86 0.12
N PHE A 247 -2.95 7.68 -0.37
CA PHE A 247 -2.11 6.88 -1.26
C PHE A 247 -1.84 7.58 -2.59
N SER A 248 -2.83 8.29 -3.14
CA SER A 248 -2.67 9.09 -4.36
C SER A 248 -1.67 10.23 -4.17
N VAL A 249 -1.73 10.95 -3.05
CA VAL A 249 -0.82 12.04 -2.70
C VAL A 249 0.62 11.54 -2.56
N LEU A 250 0.83 10.37 -1.94
CA LEU A 250 2.16 9.76 -1.81
C LEU A 250 2.75 9.44 -3.19
N GLY A 251 1.94 8.91 -4.11
CA GLY A 251 2.34 8.66 -5.50
C GLY A 251 2.78 9.94 -6.24
N LEU A 252 2.03 11.03 -6.08
CA LEU A 252 2.41 12.34 -6.65
C LEU A 252 3.77 12.83 -6.14
N GLY A 253 4.06 12.65 -4.86
CA GLY A 253 5.35 13.03 -4.28
C GLY A 253 6.55 12.34 -4.95
N MET A 254 6.39 11.07 -5.33
CA MET A 254 7.43 10.33 -6.06
C MET A 254 7.62 10.85 -7.48
N ILE A 255 6.54 11.20 -8.17
CA ILE A 255 6.59 11.79 -9.52
C ILE A 255 7.34 13.14 -9.49
N PHE A 256 7.09 13.98 -8.49
CA PHE A 256 7.78 15.27 -8.34
C PHE A 256 9.29 15.10 -8.14
N ILE A 257 9.73 14.21 -7.26
CA ILE A 257 11.17 13.95 -7.09
C ILE A 257 11.80 13.45 -8.39
N GLN A 258 11.13 12.53 -9.09
CA GLN A 258 11.61 12.01 -10.35
C GLN A 258 11.77 13.14 -11.39
N ALA A 259 10.80 14.06 -11.46
CA ALA A 259 10.87 15.22 -12.37
C ALA A 259 12.05 16.14 -12.05
N VAL A 260 12.36 16.37 -10.76
CA VAL A 260 13.55 17.14 -10.36
C VAL A 260 14.82 16.37 -10.69
N CYS A 261 14.87 15.07 -10.42
CA CYS A 261 16.03 14.21 -10.71
C CYS A 261 16.36 14.19 -12.21
N ASN A 262 15.36 14.21 -13.08
CA ASN A 262 15.52 14.19 -14.53
C ASN A 262 16.30 15.39 -15.07
N LYS A 263 16.35 16.51 -14.34
CA LYS A 263 17.14 17.70 -14.73
C LYS A 263 18.65 17.49 -14.61
N PHE A 264 19.12 16.48 -13.89
CA PHE A 264 20.54 16.20 -13.63
C PHE A 264 21.19 15.25 -14.62
N GLY A 265 20.42 14.75 -15.59
CA GLY A 265 20.93 13.91 -16.66
C GLY A 265 20.94 12.40 -16.33
N PRO A 266 21.32 11.56 -17.32
CA PRO A 266 21.12 10.11 -17.27
C PRO A 266 21.86 9.41 -16.14
N THR A 267 23.09 9.85 -15.84
CA THR A 267 23.90 9.26 -14.77
C THR A 267 23.24 9.38 -13.40
N THR A 268 22.71 10.57 -13.09
CA THR A 268 22.02 10.83 -11.82
C THR A 268 20.69 10.10 -11.76
N ILE A 269 19.96 10.01 -12.87
CA ILE A 269 18.72 9.22 -12.94
C ILE A 269 19.01 7.74 -12.65
N ALA A 270 20.06 7.17 -13.26
CA ALA A 270 20.46 5.79 -13.04
C ALA A 270 20.86 5.54 -11.58
N ALA A 271 21.63 6.46 -10.98
CA ALA A 271 22.04 6.39 -9.59
C ALA A 271 20.85 6.43 -8.64
N PHE A 272 19.97 7.42 -8.80
CA PHE A 272 18.78 7.61 -7.98
C PHE A 272 17.84 6.40 -8.08
N THR A 273 17.54 5.94 -9.29
CA THR A 273 16.66 4.79 -9.53
C THR A 273 17.22 3.50 -8.90
N SER A 274 18.53 3.28 -8.99
CA SER A 274 19.18 2.10 -8.39
C SER A 274 19.12 2.14 -6.86
N ALA A 275 19.39 3.30 -6.25
CA ALA A 275 19.28 3.49 -4.81
C ALA A 275 17.83 3.32 -4.32
N MET A 276 16.84 3.85 -5.05
CA MET A 276 15.42 3.68 -4.75
C MET A 276 14.97 2.23 -4.76
N ARG A 277 15.51 1.37 -5.63
CA ARG A 277 15.20 -0.07 -5.63
C ARG A 277 15.64 -0.76 -4.33
N ILE A 278 16.81 -0.37 -3.80
CA ILE A 278 17.30 -0.88 -2.51
C ILE A 278 16.42 -0.37 -1.37
N GLU A 279 16.08 0.92 -1.38
CA GLU A 279 15.18 1.52 -0.40
C GLU A 279 13.82 0.81 -0.38
N GLN A 280 13.26 0.46 -1.55
CA GLN A 280 12.00 -0.29 -1.64
C GLN A 280 12.03 -1.64 -0.89
N LEU A 281 13.16 -2.33 -0.87
CA LEU A 281 13.31 -3.57 -0.09
C LEU A 281 13.30 -3.28 1.42
N ALA A 282 13.99 -2.21 1.86
CA ALA A 282 13.99 -1.80 3.27
C ALA A 282 12.63 -1.29 3.76
N LEU A 283 11.78 -0.80 2.86
CA LEU A 283 10.42 -0.36 3.18
C LEU A 283 9.47 -1.51 3.51
N GLN A 284 9.65 -2.70 2.97
CA GLN A 284 8.70 -3.80 3.11
C GLN A 284 8.41 -4.21 4.57
N PRO A 285 9.41 -4.35 5.46
CA PRO A 285 9.15 -4.58 6.87
C PRO A 285 8.40 -3.42 7.53
N MET A 286 8.71 -2.15 7.20
CA MET A 286 8.06 -0.98 7.77
C MET A 286 6.57 -0.91 7.39
N ILE A 287 6.24 -1.18 6.12
CA ILE A 287 4.87 -1.31 5.63
C ILE A 287 4.13 -2.42 6.38
N SER A 288 4.78 -3.57 6.58
CA SER A 288 4.20 -4.72 7.26
C SER A 288 3.94 -4.46 8.75
N PHE A 289 4.83 -3.71 9.43
CA PHE A 289 4.58 -3.19 10.78
C PHE A 289 3.34 -2.29 10.80
N GLY A 290 3.26 -1.35 9.86
CA GLY A 290 2.13 -0.44 9.74
C GLY A 290 0.81 -1.18 9.59
N LEU A 291 0.69 -2.07 8.61
CA LEU A 291 -0.54 -2.85 8.38
C LEU A 291 -0.94 -3.68 9.61
N SER A 292 0.05 -4.25 10.33
CA SER A 292 -0.21 -4.99 11.56
C SER A 292 -0.72 -4.07 12.66
N MET A 293 -0.17 -2.85 12.77
CA MET A 293 -0.63 -1.85 13.72
C MET A 293 -2.04 -1.35 13.40
N ALA A 294 -2.44 -1.23 12.13
CA ALA A 294 -3.81 -0.87 11.75
C ALA A 294 -4.82 -1.88 12.31
N VAL A 295 -4.58 -3.17 12.07
CA VAL A 295 -5.46 -4.26 12.55
C VAL A 295 -5.45 -4.33 14.08
N PHE A 296 -4.27 -4.30 14.69
CA PHE A 296 -4.13 -4.32 16.15
C PHE A 296 -4.87 -3.14 16.80
N SER A 297 -4.67 -1.93 16.29
CA SER A 297 -5.32 -0.72 16.81
C SER A 297 -6.82 -0.73 16.56
N ALA A 298 -7.30 -1.21 15.40
CA ALA A 298 -8.72 -1.28 15.11
C ALA A 298 -9.47 -2.21 16.07
N GLN A 299 -8.96 -3.44 16.29
CA GLN A 299 -9.59 -4.37 17.22
C GLN A 299 -9.54 -3.87 18.67
N ASN A 300 -8.39 -3.33 19.13
CA ASN A 300 -8.26 -2.81 20.49
C ASN A 300 -9.07 -1.52 20.71
N PHE A 301 -9.24 -0.69 19.67
CA PHE A 301 -10.13 0.46 19.72
C PHE A 301 -11.59 0.05 19.87
N GLY A 302 -12.06 -0.93 19.09
CA GLY A 302 -13.40 -1.51 19.23
C GLY A 302 -13.65 -2.10 20.61
N ALA A 303 -12.63 -2.73 21.20
CA ALA A 303 -12.67 -3.27 22.58
C ALA A 303 -12.45 -2.21 23.68
N HIS A 304 -12.30 -0.92 23.33
CA HIS A 304 -11.98 0.18 24.23
C HIS A 304 -10.68 -0.01 25.05
N ARG A 305 -9.72 -0.77 24.50
CA ARG A 305 -8.43 -1.07 25.15
C ARG A 305 -7.35 -0.10 24.70
N PHE A 306 -7.48 1.18 25.09
CA PHE A 306 -6.50 2.24 24.76
C PHE A 306 -5.12 1.97 25.38
N ASP A 307 -5.09 1.34 26.56
CA ASP A 307 -3.88 0.85 27.22
C ASP A 307 -3.03 -0.02 26.28
N ARG A 308 -3.69 -0.96 25.62
CA ARG A 308 -3.03 -1.90 24.70
C ARG A 308 -2.56 -1.23 23.41
N ILE A 309 -3.31 -0.27 22.88
CA ILE A 309 -2.88 0.51 21.72
C ILE A 309 -1.57 1.23 22.05
N ARG A 310 -1.46 1.89 23.22
CA ARG A 310 -0.23 2.55 23.66
C ARG A 310 0.93 1.58 23.80
N GLU A 311 0.69 0.43 24.44
CA GLU A 311 1.71 -0.61 24.62
C GLU A 311 2.18 -1.16 23.28
N GLY A 312 1.25 -1.48 22.36
CA GLY A 312 1.55 -1.97 21.01
C GLY A 312 2.36 -0.96 20.21
N VAL A 313 1.97 0.29 20.17
CA VAL A 313 2.70 1.38 19.49
C VAL A 313 4.11 1.51 20.08
N LYS A 314 4.25 1.57 21.41
CA LYS A 314 5.57 1.68 22.07
C LYS A 314 6.48 0.52 21.72
N LYS A 315 5.98 -0.73 21.84
CA LYS A 315 6.75 -1.94 21.53
C LYS A 315 7.12 -2.04 20.05
N CYS A 316 6.19 -1.71 19.14
CA CYS A 316 6.49 -1.67 17.70
C CYS A 316 7.47 -0.57 17.33
N SER A 317 7.39 0.62 17.95
CA SER A 317 8.35 1.71 17.73
C SER A 317 9.77 1.33 18.14
N LEU A 318 9.91 0.63 19.27
CA LEU A 318 11.21 0.12 19.71
C LEU A 318 11.77 -0.93 18.75
N LEU A 319 10.94 -1.87 18.30
CA LEU A 319 11.37 -2.90 17.36
C LEU A 319 11.71 -2.30 15.98
N ALA A 320 10.95 -1.29 15.54
CA ALA A 320 11.24 -0.55 14.32
C ALA A 320 12.53 0.25 14.42
N LEU A 321 12.90 0.77 15.60
CA LEU A 321 14.20 1.38 15.84
C LEU A 321 15.32 0.35 15.65
N CYS A 322 15.22 -0.83 16.28
CA CYS A 322 16.19 -1.90 16.10
C CYS A 322 16.35 -2.31 14.64
N PHE A 323 15.22 -2.46 13.93
CA PHE A 323 15.23 -2.76 12.49
C PHE A 323 15.86 -1.65 11.67
N SER A 324 15.53 -0.38 11.94
CA SER A 324 16.08 0.77 11.23
C SER A 324 17.60 0.88 11.42
N LEU A 325 18.07 0.64 12.64
CA LEU A 325 19.53 0.59 12.92
C LEU A 325 20.21 -0.56 12.19
N PHE A 326 19.61 -1.74 12.18
CA PHE A 326 20.14 -2.90 11.44
C PHE A 326 20.20 -2.63 9.93
N ALA A 327 19.10 -2.10 9.34
CA ALA A 327 19.06 -1.72 7.94
C ALA A 327 20.08 -0.62 7.62
N ALA A 328 20.25 0.35 8.54
CA ALA A 328 21.22 1.43 8.42
C ALA A 328 22.66 0.87 8.34
N VAL A 329 23.02 -0.03 9.23
CA VAL A 329 24.35 -0.66 9.24
C VAL A 329 24.60 -1.42 7.94
N ILE A 330 23.65 -2.26 7.51
CA ILE A 330 23.79 -3.02 6.26
C ILE A 330 23.96 -2.07 5.06
N MET A 331 23.07 -1.08 4.91
CA MET A 331 23.12 -0.20 3.74
C MET A 331 24.31 0.76 3.76
N TYR A 332 24.81 1.13 4.94
CA TYR A 332 25.97 1.98 5.04
C TYR A 332 27.24 1.25 4.60
N PHE A 333 27.43 0.00 5.03
CA PHE A 333 28.64 -0.77 4.74
C PHE A 333 28.55 -1.55 3.42
N PHE A 334 27.38 -2.09 3.07
CA PHE A 334 27.19 -2.96 1.90
C PHE A 334 26.32 -2.31 0.80
N GLY A 335 25.98 -1.03 0.95
CA GLY A 335 25.11 -0.34 -0.02
C GLY A 335 25.70 -0.31 -1.42
N ARG A 336 27.01 -0.17 -1.55
CA ARG A 336 27.71 -0.16 -2.85
C ARG A 336 27.61 -1.51 -3.56
N GLU A 337 27.84 -2.60 -2.85
CA GLU A 337 27.74 -3.96 -3.36
C GLU A 337 26.28 -4.29 -3.76
N MET A 338 25.32 -3.83 -2.94
CA MET A 338 23.90 -4.01 -3.26
C MET A 338 23.51 -3.23 -4.52
N ILE A 339 24.00 -1.99 -4.70
CA ILE A 339 23.75 -1.18 -5.90
C ILE A 339 24.35 -1.86 -7.15
N SER A 340 25.57 -2.43 -7.04
CA SER A 340 26.27 -3.07 -8.17
C SER A 340 25.51 -4.26 -8.76
N ILE A 341 24.59 -4.89 -8.00
CA ILE A 341 23.73 -5.97 -8.50
C ILE A 341 22.77 -5.47 -9.58
N PHE A 342 22.38 -4.18 -9.54
CA PHE A 342 21.40 -3.58 -10.45
C PHE A 342 22.02 -2.84 -11.64
N ILE A 343 23.34 -2.68 -11.67
CA ILE A 343 24.07 -1.91 -12.70
C ILE A 343 25.01 -2.86 -13.43
N SER A 344 24.74 -3.08 -14.72
CA SER A 344 25.50 -4.05 -15.55
C SER A 344 26.89 -3.55 -15.96
N GLU A 345 27.14 -2.25 -15.97
CA GLU A 345 28.46 -1.64 -16.20
C GLU A 345 28.74 -0.73 -15.02
N ALA A 346 29.82 -1.03 -14.28
CA ALA A 346 30.21 -0.28 -13.10
C ALA A 346 30.71 1.12 -13.45
N ASN A 347 29.80 2.04 -13.77
CA ASN A 347 30.12 3.46 -13.84
C ASN A 347 30.32 3.96 -12.41
N GLU A 348 31.56 4.27 -12.06
CA GLU A 348 31.97 4.74 -10.72
C GLU A 348 31.15 5.96 -10.26
N GLN A 349 30.78 6.84 -11.18
CA GLN A 349 29.98 8.02 -10.87
C GLN A 349 28.54 7.64 -10.46
N VAL A 350 27.93 6.66 -11.13
CA VAL A 350 26.60 6.13 -10.77
C VAL A 350 26.63 5.49 -9.40
N LEU A 351 27.64 4.65 -9.14
CA LEU A 351 27.80 3.97 -7.84
C LEU A 351 28.00 4.97 -6.70
N SER A 352 28.86 5.97 -6.90
CA SER A 352 29.14 7.01 -5.91
C SER A 352 27.88 7.84 -5.58
N GLN A 353 27.14 8.29 -6.59
CA GLN A 353 25.91 9.06 -6.36
C GLN A 353 24.82 8.22 -5.70
N ALA A 354 24.65 6.95 -6.10
CA ALA A 354 23.67 6.05 -5.47
C ALA A 354 24.04 5.76 -4.01
N GLN A 355 25.31 5.56 -3.71
CA GLN A 355 25.79 5.38 -2.33
C GLN A 355 25.60 6.66 -1.50
N GLN A 356 25.85 7.84 -2.09
CA GLN A 356 25.59 9.12 -1.44
C GLN A 356 24.11 9.26 -1.04
N TYR A 357 23.19 8.87 -1.93
CA TYR A 357 21.74 8.85 -1.59
C TYR A 357 21.48 7.97 -0.37
N LEU A 358 21.98 6.73 -0.36
CA LEU A 358 21.77 5.82 0.77
C LEU A 358 22.37 6.38 2.06
N HIS A 359 23.59 6.91 2.04
CA HIS A 359 24.24 7.47 3.22
C HIS A 359 23.46 8.66 3.82
N LEU A 360 22.83 9.47 2.99
CA LEU A 360 22.03 10.63 3.44
C LEU A 360 20.62 10.23 3.89
N SER A 361 20.02 9.19 3.31
CA SER A 361 18.64 8.76 3.60
C SER A 361 18.54 7.82 4.80
N VAL A 362 19.48 6.89 4.91
CA VAL A 362 19.48 5.79 5.90
C VAL A 362 19.38 6.28 7.37
N PRO A 363 20.05 7.36 7.80
CA PRO A 363 19.91 7.87 9.18
C PRO A 363 18.48 8.25 9.57
N PHE A 364 17.63 8.52 8.56
CA PHE A 364 16.24 8.92 8.76
C PHE A 364 15.23 7.76 8.68
N TYR A 365 15.67 6.54 8.48
CA TYR A 365 14.78 5.36 8.40
C TYR A 365 14.00 5.11 9.68
N PHE A 366 14.50 5.52 10.83
CA PHE A 366 13.72 5.50 12.05
C PHE A 366 12.46 6.36 11.92
N PHE A 367 12.59 7.61 11.45
CA PHE A 367 11.44 8.50 11.26
C PHE A 367 10.47 7.95 10.23
N LEU A 368 10.97 7.37 9.14
CA LEU A 368 10.16 6.68 8.14
C LEU A 368 9.35 5.54 8.76
N SER A 369 9.96 4.70 9.59
CA SER A 369 9.27 3.61 10.27
C SER A 369 8.19 4.12 11.23
N GLN A 370 8.44 5.24 11.93
CA GLN A 370 7.46 5.86 12.82
C GLN A 370 6.24 6.37 12.04
N ILE A 371 6.42 6.88 10.81
CA ILE A 371 5.29 7.26 9.95
C ILE A 371 4.34 6.07 9.77
N PHE A 372 4.86 4.89 9.40
CA PHE A 372 4.02 3.72 9.21
C PHE A 372 3.31 3.28 10.49
N ILE A 373 3.97 3.33 11.65
CA ILE A 373 3.38 2.90 12.92
C ILE A 373 2.29 3.88 13.38
N TYR A 374 2.61 5.18 13.50
CA TYR A 374 1.64 6.16 13.99
C TYR A 374 0.49 6.38 13.03
N ARG A 375 0.75 6.46 11.73
CA ARG A 375 -0.26 6.58 10.68
C ARG A 375 -1.30 5.49 10.78
N ASN A 376 -0.86 4.25 10.81
CA ASN A 376 -1.73 3.09 10.85
C ASN A 376 -2.40 2.90 12.22
N ALA A 377 -1.75 3.27 13.33
CA ALA A 377 -2.38 3.28 14.65
C ALA A 377 -3.55 4.29 14.70
N VAL A 378 -3.37 5.50 14.18
CA VAL A 378 -4.41 6.54 14.10
C VAL A 378 -5.54 6.11 13.17
N GLN A 379 -5.23 5.49 12.04
CA GLN A 379 -6.24 4.90 11.13
C GLN A 379 -7.04 3.80 11.84
N GLY A 380 -6.39 2.89 12.55
CA GLY A 380 -7.06 1.85 13.33
C GLY A 380 -8.02 2.40 14.38
N MET A 381 -7.70 3.56 14.98
CA MET A 381 -8.60 4.27 15.91
C MET A 381 -9.78 4.98 15.21
N GLY A 382 -9.97 4.84 13.91
CA GLY A 382 -11.09 5.42 13.17
C GLY A 382 -10.86 6.86 12.69
N ILE A 383 -9.61 7.35 12.70
CA ILE A 383 -9.27 8.71 12.29
C ILE A 383 -8.43 8.63 10.99
N ALA A 384 -9.07 8.75 9.83
CA ALA A 384 -8.38 8.67 8.54
C ALA A 384 -7.94 10.03 7.98
N MET A 385 -8.55 11.14 8.42
CA MET A 385 -8.22 12.48 7.94
C MET A 385 -6.81 12.91 8.34
N ILE A 386 -6.37 12.62 9.57
CA ILE A 386 -5.05 13.00 10.06
C ILE A 386 -3.92 12.31 9.27
N PRO A 387 -3.96 10.98 9.04
CA PRO A 387 -3.07 10.31 8.11
C PRO A 387 -3.07 10.88 6.69
N MET A 388 -4.21 11.29 6.16
CA MET A 388 -4.31 11.96 4.87
C MET A 388 -3.55 13.31 4.89
N PHE A 389 -3.78 14.14 5.90
CA PHE A 389 -3.05 15.39 6.06
C PHE A 389 -1.55 15.19 6.25
N SER A 390 -1.13 14.11 6.94
CA SER A 390 0.30 13.78 7.04
C SER A 390 0.91 13.48 5.66
N GLY A 391 0.17 12.86 4.75
CA GLY A 391 0.60 12.67 3.36
C GLY A 391 0.77 14.00 2.61
N ILE A 392 -0.14 14.96 2.82
CA ILE A 392 -0.05 16.31 2.24
C ILE A 392 1.17 17.06 2.81
N VAL A 393 1.40 16.99 4.12
CA VAL A 393 2.60 17.56 4.77
C VAL A 393 3.87 16.95 4.18
N GLU A 394 3.89 15.63 3.99
CA GLU A 394 5.00 14.91 3.38
C GLU A 394 5.24 15.35 1.94
N LEU A 395 4.18 15.52 1.13
CA LEU A 395 4.27 16.02 -0.24
C LEU A 395 4.85 17.45 -0.26
N ILE A 396 4.32 18.36 0.55
CA ILE A 396 4.77 19.77 0.58
C ILE A 396 6.25 19.84 0.99
N LEU A 397 6.63 19.18 2.08
CA LEU A 397 8.01 19.21 2.57
C LEU A 397 8.97 18.58 1.56
N ARG A 398 8.60 17.45 0.95
CA ARG A 398 9.39 16.76 -0.06
C ARG A 398 9.59 17.61 -1.31
N THR A 399 8.52 18.20 -1.84
CA THR A 399 8.59 19.03 -3.04
C THR A 399 9.36 20.32 -2.78
N SER A 400 9.09 21.01 -1.67
CA SER A 400 9.81 22.22 -1.30
C SER A 400 11.30 21.94 -1.09
N ALA A 401 11.65 20.90 -0.35
CA ALA A 401 13.04 20.52 -0.13
C ALA A 401 13.73 20.16 -1.46
N ALA A 402 13.06 19.37 -2.32
CA ALA A 402 13.60 18.99 -3.63
C ALA A 402 13.87 20.21 -4.53
N VAL A 403 13.02 21.24 -4.50
CA VAL A 403 13.22 22.45 -5.32
C VAL A 403 14.30 23.32 -4.69
N TYR A 404 14.11 23.77 -3.44
CA TYR A 404 15.01 24.75 -2.82
C TYR A 404 16.40 24.19 -2.54
N LEU A 405 16.54 23.00 -1.95
CA LEU A 405 17.86 22.46 -1.61
C LEU A 405 18.67 22.07 -2.85
N THR A 406 18.01 21.73 -3.94
CA THR A 406 18.70 21.40 -5.19
C THR A 406 19.41 22.61 -5.80
N GLU A 407 18.87 23.80 -5.63
CA GLU A 407 19.52 25.04 -6.12
C GLU A 407 20.85 25.32 -5.39
N TYR A 408 20.95 24.96 -4.10
CA TYR A 408 22.13 25.22 -3.29
C TYR A 408 23.12 24.05 -3.20
N PHE A 409 22.60 22.82 -3.17
CA PHE A 409 23.37 21.61 -2.88
C PHE A 409 23.39 20.60 -4.05
N GLY A 410 22.81 20.95 -5.21
CA GLY A 410 22.77 20.05 -6.35
C GLY A 410 22.10 18.71 -6.04
N TYR A 411 22.72 17.60 -6.42
CA TYR A 411 22.19 16.26 -6.21
C TYR A 411 21.94 15.92 -4.72
N SER A 412 22.79 16.41 -3.80
CA SER A 412 22.56 16.22 -2.37
C SER A 412 21.23 16.81 -1.90
N GLY A 413 20.77 17.90 -2.54
CA GLY A 413 19.45 18.49 -2.27
C GLY A 413 18.31 17.53 -2.56
N ILE A 414 18.37 16.75 -3.65
CA ILE A 414 17.40 15.69 -3.95
C ILE A 414 17.45 14.61 -2.87
N CYS A 415 18.66 14.21 -2.45
CA CYS A 415 18.84 13.17 -1.42
C CYS A 415 18.21 13.54 -0.08
N TYR A 416 18.20 14.82 0.30
CA TYR A 416 17.58 15.31 1.55
C TYR A 416 16.07 15.49 1.47
N ALA A 417 15.47 15.52 0.28
CA ALA A 417 14.05 15.80 0.10
C ALA A 417 13.14 14.80 0.84
N SER A 418 13.40 13.49 0.67
CA SER A 418 12.65 12.44 1.37
C SER A 418 12.92 12.43 2.89
N PRO A 419 14.17 12.46 3.38
CA PRO A 419 14.48 12.57 4.81
C PRO A 419 13.78 13.70 5.55
N ILE A 420 13.75 14.90 4.97
CA ILE A 420 13.08 16.07 5.58
C ILE A 420 11.57 15.84 5.65
N ALA A 421 10.98 15.29 4.59
CA ALA A 421 9.57 14.96 4.58
C ALA A 421 9.22 13.89 5.63
N TRP A 422 10.07 12.85 5.79
CA TRP A 422 9.87 11.82 6.81
C TRP A 422 9.97 12.39 8.24
N LEU A 423 10.94 13.24 8.49
CA LEU A 423 11.07 13.91 9.79
C LEU A 423 9.82 14.73 10.12
N GLY A 424 9.40 15.62 9.21
CA GLY A 424 8.25 16.49 9.43
C GLY A 424 6.93 15.72 9.58
N SER A 425 6.70 14.73 8.70
CA SER A 425 5.49 13.88 8.75
C SER A 425 5.47 13.00 10.00
N SER A 426 6.61 12.46 10.45
CA SER A 426 6.67 11.65 11.67
C SER A 426 6.38 12.45 12.92
N LEU A 427 6.92 13.68 13.02
CA LEU A 427 6.64 14.59 14.14
C LEU A 427 5.16 15.00 14.18
N PHE A 428 4.57 15.32 13.03
CA PHE A 428 3.15 15.62 12.91
C PHE A 428 2.28 14.45 13.38
N LEU A 429 2.58 13.23 12.92
CA LEU A 429 1.85 12.03 13.31
C LEU A 429 2.06 11.65 14.77
N PHE A 430 3.27 11.82 15.30
CA PHE A 430 3.56 11.60 16.71
C PHE A 430 2.71 12.51 17.61
N ALA A 431 2.70 13.81 17.33
CA ALA A 431 1.88 14.77 18.07
C ALA A 431 0.38 14.45 17.96
N SER A 432 -0.09 14.18 16.74
CA SER A 432 -1.49 13.81 16.47
C SER A 432 -1.91 12.55 17.21
N TYR A 433 -1.10 11.49 17.17
CA TYR A 433 -1.38 10.23 17.87
C TYR A 433 -1.56 10.45 19.36
N HIS A 434 -0.63 11.19 20.01
CA HIS A 434 -0.69 11.42 21.46
C HIS A 434 -1.87 12.33 21.87
N TYR A 435 -2.26 13.25 21.00
CA TYR A 435 -3.44 14.08 21.22
C TYR A 435 -4.72 13.25 21.12
N PHE A 436 -4.89 12.53 20.01
CA PHE A 436 -6.15 11.82 19.74
C PHE A 436 -6.37 10.61 20.63
N ILE A 437 -5.34 9.86 20.99
CA ILE A 437 -5.51 8.71 21.90
C ILE A 437 -5.96 9.17 23.29
N ARG A 438 -5.47 10.32 23.78
CA ARG A 438 -5.92 10.91 25.03
C ARG A 438 -7.35 11.45 24.93
N LEU A 439 -7.67 12.12 23.84
CA LEU A 439 -9.01 12.67 23.59
C LEU A 439 -10.06 11.56 23.59
N LEU A 440 -9.82 10.50 22.84
CA LEU A 440 -10.74 9.36 22.71
C LEU A 440 -10.90 8.60 24.02
N GLU A 441 -9.82 8.39 24.76
CA GLU A 441 -9.87 7.73 26.08
C GLU A 441 -10.64 8.58 27.10
N ASN A 442 -10.43 9.88 27.14
CA ASN A 442 -11.13 10.79 28.04
C ASN A 442 -12.63 10.86 27.70
N SER A 443 -12.96 10.95 26.42
CA SER A 443 -14.35 10.91 25.95
C SER A 443 -15.04 9.61 26.36
N TYR A 444 -14.37 8.47 26.23
CA TYR A 444 -14.91 7.17 26.66
C TYR A 444 -15.14 7.12 28.17
N LYS A 445 -14.18 7.57 29.00
CA LYS A 445 -14.31 7.61 30.46
C LYS A 445 -15.49 8.50 30.93
N GLN A 446 -15.67 9.65 30.26
CA GLN A 446 -16.80 10.56 30.56
C GLN A 446 -18.16 9.89 30.27
N HIS A 447 -18.29 9.15 29.16
CA HIS A 447 -19.54 8.50 28.78
C HIS A 447 -19.88 7.27 29.66
N THR A 448 -18.87 6.59 30.18
CA THR A 448 -19.04 5.36 30.97
C THR A 448 -19.07 5.61 32.49
N GLY A 449 -18.82 6.84 32.95
CA GLY A 449 -18.76 7.17 34.38
C GLY A 449 -17.59 6.53 35.12
N ILE A 450 -16.64 5.90 34.41
CA ILE A 450 -15.43 5.29 34.98
C ILE A 450 -14.42 6.41 35.23
N ASN A 451 -14.59 7.12 36.33
CA ASN A 451 -13.53 7.98 36.88
C ASN A 451 -12.51 7.07 37.58
N GLY A 452 -11.28 7.02 37.04
CA GLY A 452 -10.16 6.29 37.63
C GLY A 452 -9.64 6.90 38.92
#